data_06362dd7aca62a2cf98060d790ba2bf4
#
_entry.id   06362dd7aca62a2cf98060d790ba2bf4
#
_cell.length_a   1.000
_cell.length_b   1.000
_cell.length_c   1.000
_cell.angle_alpha   90.00
_cell.angle_beta   90.00
_cell.angle_gamma   90.00
#
_symmetry.space_group_name_H-M   'P 1'
#
loop_
_entity.id
_entity.type
_entity.pdbx_description
1 polymer ?
#
loop_
_entity_poly.entity_id
_entity_poly.type
_entity_poly.pdbx_seq_one_letter_code
_entity_poly.pdbx_strand_id
1 'polypeptide(L)'
;SYGYRKIIKKNIIKNLKRPIINLHISYLPHNRGADPNFWSFKNKTPKGVTIHEIDSGIDTGDILFRKKIKFLIKKDTSFKHTYFILRNEIEKLFKKNCTKIISGKYSKIKQIYKKKLKLKKNLPKKLNWDTPIKKFII
;
A
#
# COMPACT_ATOMS: atom_id res chain seq x y z
N SER A 1 9.46 6.01 4.75
CA SER A 1 8.12 6.42 5.22
C SER A 1 7.28 5.18 5.52
N TYR A 2 6.63 5.18 6.67
CA TYR A 2 5.70 4.11 7.06
C TYR A 2 4.58 4.72 7.91
N GLY A 3 3.34 4.68 7.41
CA GLY A 3 2.19 5.28 8.09
C GLY A 3 2.18 6.81 8.16
N TYR A 4 3.03 7.49 7.42
CA TYR A 4 3.04 8.95 7.35
C TYR A 4 1.83 9.46 6.56
N ARG A 5 1.08 10.40 7.14
CA ARG A 5 -0.24 10.81 6.62
C ARG A 5 -0.24 12.15 5.89
N LYS A 6 0.88 12.86 5.84
CA LYS A 6 0.98 14.15 5.13
C LYS A 6 1.68 13.98 3.79
N ILE A 7 1.33 14.83 2.83
CA ILE A 7 2.02 14.85 1.53
C ILE A 7 3.38 15.51 1.70
N ILE A 8 4.43 14.85 1.22
CA ILE A 8 5.78 15.41 1.20
C ILE A 8 5.87 16.36 0.01
N LYS A 9 6.23 17.62 0.28
CA LYS A 9 6.28 18.67 -0.74
C LYS A 9 7.37 18.39 -1.79
N LYS A 10 7.12 18.78 -3.04
CA LYS A 10 8.04 18.57 -4.17
C LYS A 10 9.45 19.14 -3.93
N ASN A 11 9.55 20.31 -3.30
CA ASN A 11 10.85 20.91 -2.99
C ASN A 11 11.68 20.05 -2.03
N ILE A 12 11.05 19.39 -1.05
CA ILE A 12 11.74 18.47 -0.16
C ILE A 12 12.28 17.27 -0.97
N ILE A 13 11.41 16.65 -1.78
CA ILE A 13 11.79 15.46 -2.58
C ILE A 13 12.97 15.77 -3.52
N LYS A 14 12.94 16.94 -4.20
CA LYS A 14 13.98 17.33 -5.15
C LYS A 14 15.36 17.61 -4.53
N ASN A 15 15.38 18.05 -3.27
CA ASN A 15 16.61 18.44 -2.59
C ASN A 15 17.29 17.27 -1.82
N LEU A 16 16.72 16.08 -1.87
CA LEU A 16 17.30 14.91 -1.21
C LEU A 16 18.33 14.21 -2.09
N LYS A 17 19.47 13.88 -1.50
CA LYS A 17 20.53 13.09 -2.16
C LYS A 17 20.10 11.63 -2.45
N ARG A 18 19.11 11.13 -1.71
CA ARG A 18 18.59 9.77 -1.84
C ARG A 18 17.06 9.80 -1.91
N PRO A 19 16.43 8.89 -2.66
CA PRO A 19 14.98 8.84 -2.74
C PRO A 19 14.37 8.50 -1.38
N ILE A 20 13.21 9.07 -1.09
CA ILE A 20 12.38 8.62 0.02
C ILE A 20 11.61 7.41 -0.46
N ILE A 21 11.58 6.35 0.33
CA ILE A 21 10.75 5.19 0.09
C ILE A 21 9.54 5.17 1.00
N ASN A 22 8.46 4.57 0.52
CA ASN A 22 7.25 4.34 1.30
C ASN A 22 6.91 2.84 1.37
N LEU A 23 6.50 2.41 2.55
CA LEU A 23 5.98 1.08 2.81
C LEU A 23 4.45 1.15 2.73
N HIS A 24 3.87 0.59 1.67
CA HIS A 24 2.46 0.71 1.35
C HIS A 24 1.76 -0.65 1.36
N ILE A 25 0.62 -0.74 2.07
CA ILE A 25 -0.14 -1.99 2.24
C ILE A 25 -1.11 -2.26 1.09
N SER A 26 -0.63 -2.07 -0.14
CA SER A 26 -1.34 -2.41 -1.37
C SER A 26 -0.41 -3.07 -2.37
N TYR A 27 -0.97 -3.87 -3.28
CA TYR A 27 -0.25 -4.39 -4.43
C TYR A 27 -0.32 -3.37 -5.56
N LEU A 28 0.58 -2.37 -5.53
CA LEU A 28 0.61 -1.30 -6.53
C LEU A 28 0.81 -1.85 -7.96
N PRO A 29 0.21 -1.20 -8.98
CA PRO A 29 -0.49 0.09 -8.97
C PRO A 29 -1.97 0.04 -8.55
N HIS A 30 -2.47 -1.05 -7.99
CA HIS A 30 -3.85 -1.14 -7.54
C HIS A 30 -4.08 -0.38 -6.22
N ASN A 31 -5.25 0.26 -6.10
CA ASN A 31 -5.77 0.88 -4.86
C ASN A 31 -4.80 1.88 -4.21
N ARG A 32 -4.19 2.78 -5.00
CA ARG A 32 -3.41 3.91 -4.51
C ARG A 32 -4.24 4.81 -3.59
N GLY A 33 -3.63 5.42 -2.60
CA GLY A 33 -4.26 6.35 -1.67
C GLY A 33 -4.74 5.70 -0.38
N ALA A 34 -5.86 6.19 0.13
CA ALA A 34 -6.37 5.83 1.46
C ALA A 34 -7.02 4.44 1.50
N ASP A 35 -6.78 3.74 2.61
CA ASP A 35 -7.46 2.49 2.98
C ASP A 35 -7.44 1.40 1.89
N PRO A 36 -6.27 1.10 1.31
CA PRO A 36 -6.12 0.17 0.20
C PRO A 36 -6.56 -1.25 0.56
N ASN A 37 -6.49 -1.63 1.83
CA ASN A 37 -6.98 -2.91 2.32
C ASN A 37 -8.48 -3.06 2.02
N PHE A 38 -9.31 -2.09 2.42
CA PHE A 38 -10.75 -2.09 2.11
C PHE A 38 -11.00 -2.17 0.60
N TRP A 39 -10.37 -1.29 -0.16
CA TRP A 39 -10.59 -1.22 -1.61
C TRP A 39 -10.15 -2.47 -2.36
N SER A 40 -9.13 -3.17 -1.88
CA SER A 40 -8.67 -4.41 -2.51
C SER A 40 -9.70 -5.52 -2.43
N PHE A 41 -10.47 -5.59 -1.35
CA PHE A 41 -11.59 -6.53 -1.21
C PHE A 41 -12.80 -6.05 -2.00
N LYS A 42 -13.22 -4.79 -1.82
CA LYS A 42 -14.40 -4.21 -2.50
C LYS A 42 -14.29 -4.29 -4.03
N ASN A 43 -13.12 -4.01 -4.58
CA ASN A 43 -12.89 -4.01 -6.03
C ASN A 43 -12.38 -5.36 -6.57
N LYS A 44 -12.27 -6.39 -5.73
CA LYS A 44 -11.74 -7.72 -6.09
C LYS A 44 -10.37 -7.66 -6.80
N THR A 45 -9.53 -6.69 -6.41
CA THR A 45 -8.18 -6.50 -6.99
C THR A 45 -7.13 -7.30 -6.22
N PRO A 46 -5.93 -7.50 -6.78
CA PRO A 46 -4.82 -8.11 -6.07
C PRO A 46 -4.56 -7.45 -4.72
N LYS A 47 -4.37 -8.26 -3.70
CA LYS A 47 -3.98 -7.85 -2.35
C LYS A 47 -2.49 -8.07 -2.16
N GLY A 48 -1.85 -7.21 -1.41
CA GLY A 48 -0.43 -7.34 -1.17
C GLY A 48 0.18 -6.09 -0.56
N VAL A 49 1.49 -6.03 -0.65
CA VAL A 49 2.30 -4.97 -0.06
C VAL A 49 3.36 -4.52 -1.05
N THR A 50 3.74 -3.24 -1.00
CA THR A 50 4.69 -2.64 -1.94
C THR A 50 5.62 -1.67 -1.22
N ILE A 51 6.91 -1.76 -1.53
CA ILE A 51 7.91 -0.72 -1.23
C ILE A 51 8.14 0.04 -2.52
N HIS A 52 7.89 1.35 -2.50
CA HIS A 52 8.03 2.22 -3.67
C HIS A 52 8.71 3.54 -3.32
N GLU A 53 9.25 4.23 -4.30
CA GLU A 53 9.75 5.59 -4.13
C GLU A 53 8.58 6.58 -3.96
N ILE A 54 8.82 7.66 -3.22
CA ILE A 54 7.90 8.78 -3.14
C ILE A 54 8.25 9.79 -4.23
N ASP A 55 7.28 10.08 -5.08
CA ASP A 55 7.32 11.18 -6.04
C ASP A 55 6.29 12.26 -5.69
N SER A 56 5.98 13.14 -6.62
CA SER A 56 5.02 14.24 -6.42
C SER A 56 3.55 13.79 -6.39
N GLY A 57 3.27 12.56 -6.75
CA GLY A 57 1.92 12.00 -6.73
C GLY A 57 1.64 11.17 -5.45
N ILE A 58 0.42 10.67 -5.34
CA ILE A 58 0.05 9.79 -4.22
C ILE A 58 0.23 8.34 -4.64
N ASP A 59 1.21 7.66 -4.02
CA ASP A 59 1.59 6.27 -4.27
C ASP A 59 1.88 5.99 -5.76
N THR A 60 2.56 6.93 -6.42
CA THR A 60 2.83 6.91 -7.87
C THR A 60 4.26 6.58 -8.23
N GLY A 61 5.19 6.70 -7.30
CA GLY A 61 6.61 6.46 -7.54
C GLY A 61 6.95 5.02 -7.91
N ASP A 62 8.14 4.83 -8.43
CA ASP A 62 8.61 3.54 -8.94
C ASP A 62 8.62 2.46 -7.86
N ILE A 63 8.16 1.27 -8.23
CA ILE A 63 8.11 0.12 -7.34
C ILE A 63 9.50 -0.51 -7.24
N LEU A 64 9.98 -0.71 -6.00
CA LEU A 64 11.24 -1.39 -5.71
C LEU A 64 11.00 -2.87 -5.41
N PHE A 65 10.08 -3.16 -4.51
CA PHE A 65 9.71 -4.51 -4.11
C PHE A 65 8.21 -4.58 -3.88
N ARG A 66 7.60 -5.70 -4.26
CA ARG A 66 6.19 -5.98 -3.92
C ARG A 66 5.96 -7.46 -3.70
N LYS A 67 4.98 -7.77 -2.87
CA LYS A 67 4.56 -9.14 -2.57
C LYS A 67 3.05 -9.25 -2.66
N LYS A 68 2.55 -10.19 -3.45
CA LYS A 68 1.14 -10.55 -3.49
C LYS A 68 0.78 -11.42 -2.30
N ILE A 69 -0.35 -11.14 -1.67
CA ILE A 69 -0.85 -11.88 -0.51
C ILE A 69 -2.19 -12.51 -0.87
N LYS A 70 -2.32 -13.80 -0.61
CA LYS A 70 -3.58 -14.52 -0.69
C LYS A 70 -4.21 -14.57 0.69
N PHE A 71 -5.50 -14.31 0.78
CA PHE A 71 -6.25 -14.41 2.04
C PHE A 71 -7.27 -15.54 1.94
N LEU A 72 -7.31 -16.36 2.97
CA LEU A 72 -8.43 -17.28 3.20
C LEU A 72 -9.47 -16.53 4.03
N ILE A 73 -10.56 -16.10 3.38
CA ILE A 73 -11.62 -15.32 4.03
C ILE A 73 -12.65 -16.25 4.65
N LYS A 74 -12.60 -16.39 5.97
CA LYS A 74 -13.61 -17.08 6.79
C LYS A 74 -14.81 -16.15 7.03
N LYS A 75 -15.89 -16.68 7.65
CA LYS A 75 -17.13 -15.93 7.92
C LYS A 75 -16.88 -14.67 8.76
N ASP A 76 -16.00 -14.76 9.71
CA ASP A 76 -15.67 -13.75 10.73
C ASP A 76 -14.41 -12.92 10.41
N THR A 77 -13.74 -13.18 9.29
CA THR A 77 -12.53 -12.43 8.90
C THR A 77 -12.85 -10.95 8.73
N SER A 78 -12.23 -10.09 9.56
CA SER A 78 -12.43 -8.63 9.55
C SER A 78 -11.36 -7.89 8.75
N PHE A 79 -11.64 -6.62 8.41
CA PHE A 79 -10.62 -5.72 7.82
C PHE A 79 -9.43 -5.48 8.75
N LYS A 80 -9.67 -5.45 10.06
CA LYS A 80 -8.62 -5.31 11.06
C LYS A 80 -7.65 -6.50 11.01
N HIS A 81 -8.19 -7.72 10.95
CA HIS A 81 -7.37 -8.93 10.84
C HIS A 81 -6.48 -8.91 9.58
N THR A 82 -7.07 -8.63 8.41
CA THR A 82 -6.30 -8.57 7.15
C THR A 82 -5.31 -7.40 7.12
N TYR A 83 -5.62 -6.28 7.77
CA TYR A 83 -4.70 -5.17 7.94
C TYR A 83 -3.45 -5.56 8.74
N PHE A 84 -3.61 -6.28 9.85
CA PHE A 84 -2.46 -6.77 10.61
C PHE A 84 -1.59 -7.73 9.83
N ILE A 85 -2.18 -8.62 9.03
CA ILE A 85 -1.42 -9.51 8.14
C ILE A 85 -0.61 -8.66 7.14
N LEU A 86 -1.22 -7.67 6.48
CA LEU A 86 -0.53 -6.80 5.52
C LEU A 86 0.59 -5.99 6.18
N ARG A 87 0.37 -5.50 7.42
CA ARG A 87 1.43 -4.82 8.18
C ARG A 87 2.62 -5.74 8.44
N ASN A 88 2.38 -6.93 8.93
CA ASN A 88 3.44 -7.90 9.18
C ASN A 88 4.20 -8.25 7.89
N GLU A 89 3.49 -8.41 6.79
CA GLU A 89 4.09 -8.76 5.51
C GLU A 89 4.92 -7.62 4.89
N ILE A 90 4.51 -6.36 5.04
CA ILE A 90 5.32 -5.22 4.57
C ILE A 90 6.59 -5.04 5.41
N GLU A 91 6.51 -5.26 6.71
CA GLU A 91 7.66 -5.20 7.60
C GLU A 91 8.67 -6.33 7.30
N LYS A 92 8.19 -7.55 7.06
CA LYS A 92 9.02 -8.68 6.60
C LYS A 92 9.68 -8.38 5.26
N LEU A 93 8.93 -7.81 4.30
CA LEU A 93 9.44 -7.45 2.99
C LEU A 93 10.54 -6.39 3.10
N PHE A 94 10.35 -5.40 3.97
CA PHE A 94 11.36 -4.37 4.22
C PHE A 94 12.62 -4.96 4.87
N LYS A 95 12.49 -5.72 5.95
CA LYS A 95 13.61 -6.37 6.64
C LYS A 95 14.45 -7.22 5.68
N LYS A 96 13.79 -8.03 4.84
CA LYS A 96 14.46 -8.88 3.83
C LYS A 96 15.26 -8.07 2.82
N ASN A 97 14.84 -6.87 2.47
CA ASN A 97 15.45 -6.06 1.40
C ASN A 97 16.20 -4.83 1.92
N CYS A 98 16.30 -4.65 3.23
CA CYS A 98 16.86 -3.46 3.86
C CYS A 98 18.26 -3.13 3.34
N THR A 99 19.17 -4.10 3.30
CA THR A 99 20.54 -3.92 2.80
C THR A 99 20.58 -3.46 1.35
N LYS A 100 19.72 -4.05 0.48
CA LYS A 100 19.59 -3.64 -0.92
C LYS A 100 19.08 -2.21 -1.06
N ILE A 101 18.11 -1.83 -0.24
CA ILE A 101 17.54 -0.49 -0.22
C ILE A 101 18.59 0.54 0.20
N ILE A 102 19.30 0.28 1.30
CA ILE A 102 20.34 1.19 1.82
C ILE A 102 21.49 1.35 0.82
N SER A 103 21.93 0.26 0.18
CA SER A 103 23.00 0.28 -0.81
C SER A 103 22.57 0.77 -2.19
N GLY A 104 21.27 0.99 -2.45
CA GLY A 104 20.76 1.35 -3.76
C GLY A 104 20.79 0.21 -4.80
N LYS A 105 21.04 -1.02 -4.38
CA LYS A 105 21.14 -2.21 -5.26
C LYS A 105 19.78 -2.85 -5.48
N TYR A 106 18.91 -2.17 -6.24
CA TYR A 106 17.59 -2.66 -6.63
C TYR A 106 17.21 -2.16 -8.03
N SER A 107 16.34 -2.91 -8.70
CA SER A 107 15.71 -2.47 -9.94
C SER A 107 14.42 -1.72 -9.64
N LYS A 108 14.01 -0.83 -10.54
CA LYS A 108 12.79 -0.04 -10.45
C LYS A 108 11.77 -0.49 -11.49
N ILE A 109 10.52 -0.64 -11.08
CA ILE A 109 9.41 -0.92 -11.98
C ILE A 109 8.54 0.32 -12.05
N LYS A 110 8.49 0.95 -13.21
CA LYS A 110 7.64 2.11 -13.45
C LYS A 110 6.17 1.72 -13.34
N GLN A 111 5.39 2.53 -12.61
CA GLN A 111 3.95 2.28 -12.51
C GLN A 111 3.22 2.83 -13.73
N ILE A 112 2.28 2.05 -14.28
CA ILE A 112 1.35 2.48 -15.33
C ILE A 112 -0.02 2.74 -14.68
N TYR A 113 -0.48 3.99 -14.72
CA TYR A 113 -1.70 4.41 -14.02
C TYR A 113 -2.92 4.32 -14.92
N LYS A 114 -3.84 3.42 -14.59
CA LYS A 114 -5.15 3.32 -15.28
C LYS A 114 -6.35 3.53 -14.34
N LYS A 115 -6.16 3.63 -13.02
CA LYS A 115 -7.27 3.64 -12.06
C LYS A 115 -7.27 4.88 -11.16
N LYS A 116 -8.49 5.36 -10.82
CA LYS A 116 -8.69 6.52 -9.94
C LYS A 116 -8.07 6.31 -8.55
N LEU A 117 -7.49 7.40 -8.02
CA LEU A 117 -7.01 7.50 -6.65
C LEU A 117 -8.16 7.26 -5.66
N LYS A 118 -7.87 6.52 -4.59
CA LYS A 118 -8.82 6.28 -3.49
C LYS A 118 -8.63 7.32 -2.39
N LEU A 119 -9.67 8.05 -2.09
CA LEU A 119 -9.67 9.07 -1.05
C LEU A 119 -10.46 8.59 0.17
N LYS A 120 -10.08 9.04 1.36
CA LYS A 120 -10.77 8.70 2.61
C LYS A 120 -12.27 9.05 2.58
N LYS A 121 -12.65 10.16 1.96
CA LYS A 121 -14.05 10.58 1.77
C LYS A 121 -14.91 9.60 0.96
N ASN A 122 -14.29 8.68 0.22
CA ASN A 122 -15.00 7.68 -0.58
C ASN A 122 -15.33 6.40 0.21
N LEU A 123 -14.88 6.29 1.46
CA LEU A 123 -15.19 5.14 2.31
C LEU A 123 -16.65 5.17 2.77
N PRO A 124 -17.28 4.01 2.95
CA PRO A 124 -18.61 3.93 3.54
C PRO A 124 -18.62 4.54 4.95
N LYS A 125 -19.59 5.42 5.25
CA LYS A 125 -19.73 6.06 6.57
C LYS A 125 -19.83 5.06 7.73
N LYS A 126 -20.43 3.90 7.48
CA LYS A 126 -20.63 2.81 8.46
C LYS A 126 -19.49 1.77 8.47
N LEU A 127 -18.35 2.04 7.82
CA LEU A 127 -17.24 1.11 7.81
C LEU A 127 -16.65 1.01 9.22
N ASN A 128 -16.75 -0.19 9.79
CA ASN A 128 -16.07 -0.56 11.02
C ASN A 128 -15.02 -1.63 10.70
N TRP A 129 -13.81 -1.42 11.15
CA TRP A 129 -12.68 -2.31 10.90
C TRP A 129 -12.83 -3.71 11.52
N ASP A 130 -13.62 -3.83 12.57
CA ASP A 130 -13.94 -5.12 13.20
C ASP A 130 -15.07 -5.87 12.49
N THR A 131 -15.80 -5.21 11.56
CA THR A 131 -16.86 -5.86 10.79
C THR A 131 -16.30 -6.91 9.83
N PRO A 132 -16.92 -8.10 9.72
CA PRO A 132 -16.54 -9.12 8.76
C PRO A 132 -16.55 -8.60 7.32
N ILE A 133 -15.49 -8.92 6.58
CA ILE A 133 -15.29 -8.47 5.19
C ILE A 133 -16.47 -8.88 4.31
N LYS A 134 -17.03 -10.07 4.53
CA LYS A 134 -18.16 -10.60 3.75
C LYS A 134 -19.39 -9.69 3.74
N LYS A 135 -19.57 -8.81 4.73
CA LYS A 135 -20.66 -7.82 4.74
C LYS A 135 -20.49 -6.69 3.71
N PHE A 136 -19.30 -6.53 3.13
CA PHE A 136 -18.99 -5.43 2.19
C PHE A 136 -18.61 -5.90 0.78
N ILE A 137 -18.42 -7.20 0.56
CA ILE A 137 -17.94 -7.74 -0.72
C ILE A 137 -18.98 -8.58 -1.47
N ILE A 138 -20.24 -8.44 -1.09
CA ILE A 138 -21.37 -9.07 -1.81
C ILE A 138 -21.51 -8.45 -3.19
#